data_478f693422cf9638569dd67b05a118a5
#
_entry.id   478f693422cf9638569dd67b05a118a5
#
_cell.length_a   1.000
_cell.length_b   1.000
_cell.length_c   1.000
_cell.angle_alpha   90.00
_cell.angle_beta   90.00
_cell.angle_gamma   90.00
#
_symmetry.space_group_name_H-M   'P 1'
#
loop_
_entity.id
_entity.type
_entity.pdbx_description
1 polymer ?
#
loop_
_entity_poly.entity_id
_entity_poly.type
_entity_poly.pdbx_seq_one_letter_code
_entity_poly.pdbx_strand_id
1 'polypeptide(L)'
;NGAADPTFTAVDIATTADYTTALFVGDLDGDGDLDIVSSSQNDDTIAWYENNCDGNDPLIFDLDNDGIELLSTKEKVLFDVDVDGDLEITGWTAPDDGLLVMDLNNDGLINDMSEVFSEHFNSGSFNSSLDSLNSIDSNNDDLINYQDELFEQVMIWQDLNTDGISSSGELSTLYEVGIESISLIAEIMEDEMEGNTINAKGSYLDINGVTREFVQAIFTSDDLDNIQEDDSFFEDQL
;
A
#
# COMPACT_ATOMS: atom_id res chain seq x y z
N ASN A 1 5.46 -9.22 38.83
CA ASN A 1 5.48 -8.44 37.58
C ASN A 1 4.23 -8.79 36.82
N GLY A 2 3.11 -8.07 37.09
CA GLY A 2 1.87 -8.20 36.33
C GLY A 2 2.00 -7.38 35.06
N ALA A 3 2.45 -7.98 33.96
CA ALA A 3 2.05 -7.51 32.66
C ALA A 3 0.52 -7.66 32.61
N ALA A 4 -0.20 -6.61 32.19
CA ALA A 4 -1.62 -6.73 31.94
C ALA A 4 -1.81 -7.82 30.89
N ASP A 5 -2.77 -8.73 31.13
CA ASP A 5 -3.12 -9.69 30.10
C ASP A 5 -3.54 -8.91 28.83
N PRO A 6 -3.08 -9.32 27.64
CA PRO A 6 -3.49 -8.66 26.41
C PRO A 6 -5.02 -8.75 26.27
N THR A 7 -5.64 -7.63 26.02
CA THR A 7 -7.08 -7.59 25.70
C THR A 7 -7.23 -7.82 24.20
N PHE A 8 -7.94 -8.90 23.83
CA PHE A 8 -8.31 -9.18 22.44
C PHE A 8 -9.72 -8.69 22.17
N THR A 9 -9.91 -7.96 21.08
CA THR A 9 -11.24 -7.68 20.54
C THR A 9 -11.60 -8.78 19.56
N ALA A 10 -12.72 -9.48 19.78
CA ALA A 10 -13.18 -10.49 18.83
C ALA A 10 -13.84 -9.79 17.64
N VAL A 11 -13.43 -10.17 16.43
CA VAL A 11 -14.07 -9.79 15.18
C VAL A 11 -14.53 -11.07 14.49
N ASP A 12 -15.76 -11.08 14.00
CA ASP A 12 -16.30 -12.22 13.27
C ASP A 12 -15.76 -12.18 11.81
N ILE A 13 -14.93 -13.15 11.44
CA ILE A 13 -14.43 -13.31 10.07
C ILE A 13 -15.56 -13.73 9.13
N ALA A 14 -16.50 -14.54 9.61
CA ALA A 14 -17.68 -14.94 8.86
C ALA A 14 -18.87 -15.20 9.77
N THR A 15 -20.05 -14.69 9.38
CA THR A 15 -21.31 -14.88 10.10
C THR A 15 -22.20 -15.95 9.48
N THR A 16 -21.80 -16.54 8.35
CA THR A 16 -22.58 -17.52 7.57
C THR A 16 -22.18 -18.96 7.82
N ALA A 17 -21.04 -19.21 8.46
CA ALA A 17 -20.57 -20.57 8.77
C ALA A 17 -21.44 -21.16 9.90
N ASP A 18 -22.21 -22.22 9.59
CA ASP A 18 -23.10 -22.87 10.57
C ASP A 18 -22.47 -24.14 11.15
N TYR A 19 -22.13 -24.12 12.42
CA TYR A 19 -21.47 -25.19 13.15
C TYR A 19 -20.10 -25.56 12.57
N THR A 20 -19.14 -24.61 12.61
CA THR A 20 -17.74 -24.84 12.20
C THR A 20 -17.11 -25.94 13.06
N THR A 21 -16.59 -26.97 12.42
CA THR A 21 -16.03 -28.16 13.05
C THR A 21 -14.52 -28.23 13.00
N ALA A 22 -13.88 -27.56 12.03
CA ALA A 22 -12.44 -27.47 11.91
C ALA A 22 -12.04 -26.14 11.27
N LEU A 23 -10.83 -25.69 11.64
CA LEU A 23 -10.12 -24.54 11.07
C LEU A 23 -8.71 -25.00 10.71
N PHE A 24 -8.24 -24.56 9.57
CA PHE A 24 -6.84 -24.67 9.14
C PHE A 24 -6.35 -23.29 8.75
N VAL A 25 -5.10 -22.98 9.07
CA VAL A 25 -4.42 -21.73 8.67
C VAL A 25 -3.18 -22.13 7.90
N GLY A 26 -3.01 -21.59 6.72
CA GLY A 26 -1.87 -21.86 5.85
C GLY A 26 -1.99 -21.06 4.56
N ASP A 27 -0.87 -20.80 3.94
CA ASP A 27 -0.76 -20.22 2.61
C ASP A 27 -1.29 -21.22 1.58
N LEU A 28 -2.40 -20.93 0.93
CA LEU A 28 -3.11 -21.88 0.06
C LEU A 28 -2.97 -21.58 -1.43
N ASP A 29 -2.70 -20.34 -1.77
CA ASP A 29 -2.48 -19.87 -3.15
C ASP A 29 -1.01 -19.60 -3.46
N GLY A 30 -0.16 -19.52 -2.43
CA GLY A 30 1.29 -19.36 -2.58
C GLY A 30 1.76 -17.91 -2.62
N ASP A 31 0.89 -16.98 -2.17
CA ASP A 31 1.19 -15.55 -2.11
C ASP A 31 2.05 -15.15 -0.89
N GLY A 32 2.26 -16.06 0.06
CA GLY A 32 3.06 -15.86 1.27
C GLY A 32 2.24 -15.53 2.51
N ASP A 33 0.98 -15.19 2.37
CA ASP A 33 0.07 -14.88 3.46
C ASP A 33 -0.67 -16.11 3.99
N LEU A 34 -1.08 -16.07 5.24
CA LEU A 34 -1.76 -17.19 5.86
C LEU A 34 -3.27 -17.06 5.74
N ASP A 35 -3.86 -17.90 4.93
CA ASP A 35 -5.31 -18.01 4.76
C ASP A 35 -5.99 -18.81 5.84
N ILE A 36 -7.30 -18.71 5.88
CA ILE A 36 -8.14 -19.50 6.77
C ILE A 36 -9.07 -20.39 5.95
N VAL A 37 -9.04 -21.70 6.21
CA VAL A 37 -10.05 -22.65 5.73
C VAL A 37 -10.90 -23.12 6.88
N SER A 38 -12.22 -23.07 6.71
CA SER A 38 -13.16 -23.64 7.65
C SER A 38 -13.99 -24.76 7.03
N SER A 39 -14.38 -25.73 7.87
CA SER A 39 -15.41 -26.72 7.51
C SER A 39 -16.62 -26.59 8.43
N SER A 40 -17.81 -26.51 7.85
CA SER A 40 -19.09 -26.36 8.54
C SER A 40 -19.99 -27.56 8.29
N GLN A 41 -20.54 -28.13 9.36
CA GLN A 41 -21.27 -29.39 9.29
C GLN A 41 -22.75 -29.22 8.91
N ASN A 42 -23.38 -28.12 9.34
CA ASN A 42 -24.83 -27.95 9.16
C ASN A 42 -25.20 -27.42 7.77
N ASP A 43 -24.26 -26.75 7.11
CA ASP A 43 -24.43 -26.20 5.77
C ASP A 43 -23.64 -26.96 4.69
N ASP A 44 -22.96 -28.07 5.09
CA ASP A 44 -22.15 -28.93 4.22
C ASP A 44 -21.08 -28.13 3.42
N THR A 45 -20.50 -27.04 4.03
CA THR A 45 -19.60 -26.11 3.37
C THR A 45 -18.16 -26.32 3.82
N ILE A 46 -17.24 -26.21 2.88
CA ILE A 46 -15.84 -25.87 3.11
C ILE A 46 -15.63 -24.46 2.54
N ALA A 47 -15.29 -23.50 3.38
CA ALA A 47 -15.03 -22.13 3.00
C ALA A 47 -13.54 -21.80 3.12
N TRP A 48 -13.02 -21.14 2.13
CA TRP A 48 -11.71 -20.51 2.13
C TRP A 48 -11.90 -19.02 2.32
N TYR A 49 -11.17 -18.46 3.24
CA TYR A 49 -11.09 -17.04 3.51
C TYR A 49 -9.65 -16.64 3.18
N GLU A 50 -9.50 -16.15 2.00
CA GLU A 50 -8.25 -15.62 1.46
C GLU A 50 -7.85 -14.40 2.30
N ASN A 51 -6.59 -14.33 2.67
CA ASN A 51 -6.00 -13.18 3.32
C ASN A 51 -5.20 -12.43 2.27
N ASN A 52 -5.87 -11.55 1.56
CA ASN A 52 -5.25 -10.72 0.53
C ASN A 52 -4.49 -9.55 1.18
N CYS A 53 -3.42 -9.85 1.91
CA CYS A 53 -2.45 -8.86 2.29
C CYS A 53 -1.41 -8.74 1.17
N ASP A 54 -1.84 -8.30 0.01
CA ASP A 54 -1.00 -8.24 -1.20
C ASP A 54 0.17 -7.25 -1.10
N GLY A 55 0.51 -6.78 0.09
CA GLY A 55 1.68 -5.92 0.36
C GLY A 55 1.77 -4.63 -0.47
N ASN A 56 0.80 -4.41 -1.31
CA ASN A 56 0.74 -3.36 -2.31
C ASN A 56 -0.20 -2.23 -1.87
N ASP A 57 0.07 -1.71 -0.68
CA ASP A 57 -0.80 -0.74 0.00
C ASP A 57 -0.17 0.66 0.18
N PRO A 58 0.34 1.32 -0.88
CA PRO A 58 1.06 2.59 -0.73
C PRO A 58 0.22 3.72 -0.12
N LEU A 59 0.91 4.74 0.41
CA LEU A 59 0.32 6.01 0.80
C LEU A 59 0.38 6.99 -0.38
N ILE A 60 -0.78 7.53 -0.77
CA ILE A 60 -0.97 8.43 -1.91
C ILE A 60 -1.46 9.78 -1.42
N PHE A 61 -0.80 10.85 -1.82
CA PHE A 61 -1.00 12.22 -1.36
C PHE A 61 -1.66 13.07 -2.44
N ASP A 62 -2.80 13.70 -2.13
CA ASP A 62 -3.46 14.73 -2.93
C ASP A 62 -2.64 16.02 -2.86
N LEU A 63 -1.86 16.29 -3.91
CA LEU A 63 -0.92 17.42 -3.90
C LEU A 63 -1.52 18.70 -4.47
N ASP A 64 -2.49 18.60 -5.36
CA ASP A 64 -3.10 19.75 -6.03
C ASP A 64 -4.47 20.16 -5.43
N ASN A 65 -5.04 19.31 -4.57
CA ASN A 65 -6.27 19.52 -3.80
C ASN A 65 -7.55 19.46 -4.66
N ASP A 66 -7.60 18.55 -5.61
CA ASP A 66 -8.82 18.24 -6.37
C ASP A 66 -9.35 16.81 -6.07
N GLY A 67 -8.64 16.05 -5.26
CA GLY A 67 -8.95 14.73 -4.73
C GLY A 67 -7.95 13.69 -5.22
N ILE A 68 -7.90 12.52 -4.59
CA ILE A 68 -7.05 11.41 -5.03
C ILE A 68 -7.63 10.77 -6.29
N GLU A 69 -6.80 10.55 -7.30
CA GLU A 69 -7.11 9.81 -8.51
C GLU A 69 -6.21 8.59 -8.66
N LEU A 70 -6.84 7.43 -8.90
CA LEU A 70 -6.14 6.17 -9.14
C LEU A 70 -6.32 5.72 -10.59
N LEU A 71 -5.35 4.96 -11.07
CA LEU A 71 -5.35 4.31 -12.38
C LEU A 71 -5.55 2.80 -12.20
N SER A 72 -6.30 2.19 -13.11
CA SER A 72 -6.49 0.73 -13.12
C SER A 72 -5.35 0.02 -13.83
N THR A 73 -5.28 -1.31 -13.70
CA THR A 73 -4.35 -2.18 -14.45
C THR A 73 -4.48 -2.06 -15.98
N LYS A 74 -5.54 -1.41 -16.50
CA LYS A 74 -5.69 -1.14 -17.94
C LYS A 74 -4.67 -0.13 -18.49
N GLU A 75 -4.14 0.73 -17.63
CA GLU A 75 -3.08 1.68 -18.00
C GLU A 75 -1.71 1.00 -18.13
N LYS A 76 -1.59 -0.24 -17.63
CA LYS A 76 -0.43 -1.12 -17.79
C LYS A 76 0.86 -0.53 -17.21
N VAL A 77 0.77 0.13 -16.08
CA VAL A 77 1.95 0.55 -15.34
C VAL A 77 2.64 -0.70 -14.80
N LEU A 78 3.95 -0.78 -14.96
CA LEU A 78 4.77 -1.90 -14.55
C LEU A 78 5.63 -1.51 -13.36
N PHE A 79 5.52 -2.24 -12.26
CA PHE A 79 6.34 -2.04 -11.07
C PHE A 79 6.48 -3.37 -10.31
N ASP A 80 7.59 -3.57 -9.62
CA ASP A 80 7.82 -4.73 -8.73
C ASP A 80 7.13 -4.44 -7.40
N VAL A 81 5.90 -4.95 -7.25
CA VAL A 81 5.02 -4.63 -6.12
C VAL A 81 5.16 -5.59 -4.95
N ASP A 82 5.67 -6.80 -5.17
CA ASP A 82 5.88 -7.83 -4.15
C ASP A 82 7.35 -8.05 -3.79
N VAL A 83 8.26 -7.31 -4.46
CA VAL A 83 9.71 -7.32 -4.19
C VAL A 83 10.36 -8.67 -4.51
N ASP A 84 9.85 -9.38 -5.51
CA ASP A 84 10.40 -10.66 -5.99
C ASP A 84 11.42 -10.50 -7.12
N GLY A 85 11.48 -9.31 -7.73
CA GLY A 85 12.41 -8.91 -8.79
C GLY A 85 11.82 -9.03 -10.21
N ASP A 86 10.59 -9.45 -10.36
CA ASP A 86 9.82 -9.42 -11.59
C ASP A 86 8.87 -8.21 -11.56
N LEU A 87 8.29 -7.81 -12.68
CA LEU A 87 7.40 -6.65 -12.76
C LEU A 87 5.97 -7.11 -12.98
N GLU A 88 5.02 -6.55 -12.23
CA GLU A 88 3.58 -6.75 -12.38
C GLU A 88 2.94 -5.58 -13.09
N ILE A 89 1.83 -5.85 -13.80
CA ILE A 89 0.90 -4.79 -14.18
C ILE A 89 0.10 -4.42 -12.92
N THR A 90 0.20 -3.18 -12.49
CA THR A 90 -0.42 -2.74 -11.24
C THR A 90 -1.36 -1.55 -11.45
N GLY A 91 -2.35 -1.41 -10.55
CA GLY A 91 -3.01 -0.13 -10.33
C GLY A 91 -1.98 0.93 -9.93
N TRP A 92 -2.26 2.19 -10.18
CA TRP A 92 -1.29 3.26 -9.95
C TRP A 92 -1.94 4.56 -9.50
N THR A 93 -1.12 5.54 -9.15
CA THR A 93 -1.58 6.91 -8.88
C THR A 93 -1.62 7.75 -10.17
N ALA A 94 -2.50 8.74 -10.23
CA ALA A 94 -2.49 9.73 -11.30
C ALA A 94 -1.25 10.66 -11.21
N PRO A 95 -0.85 11.33 -12.31
CA PRO A 95 0.40 12.11 -12.36
C PRO A 95 0.45 13.33 -11.43
N ASP A 96 -0.67 13.86 -11.00
CA ASP A 96 -0.81 15.03 -10.13
C ASP A 96 -0.81 14.67 -8.65
N ASP A 97 -1.04 13.39 -8.33
CA ASP A 97 -0.88 12.82 -7.00
C ASP A 97 0.52 12.20 -6.80
N GLY A 98 0.87 11.82 -5.57
CA GLY A 98 2.20 11.31 -5.29
C GLY A 98 2.27 10.20 -4.27
N LEU A 99 3.16 9.24 -4.51
CA LEU A 99 3.50 8.15 -3.59
C LEU A 99 4.49 8.62 -2.53
N LEU A 100 4.31 8.18 -1.29
CA LEU A 100 5.29 8.43 -0.22
C LEU A 100 6.40 7.38 -0.30
N VAL A 101 7.64 7.83 -0.44
CA VAL A 101 8.80 6.97 -0.74
C VAL A 101 10.05 7.36 0.04
N MET A 102 11.04 6.48 0.05
CA MET A 102 12.39 6.76 0.56
C MET A 102 13.42 5.99 -0.26
N ASP A 103 14.35 6.68 -0.90
CA ASP A 103 15.50 6.07 -1.60
C ASP A 103 16.47 5.46 -0.56
N LEU A 104 16.28 4.18 -0.28
CA LEU A 104 17.01 3.46 0.78
C LEU A 104 18.43 3.08 0.36
N ASN A 105 18.62 2.80 -0.93
CA ASN A 105 19.90 2.38 -1.48
C ASN A 105 20.77 3.58 -1.93
N ASN A 106 20.21 4.80 -1.98
CA ASN A 106 20.82 6.05 -2.40
C ASN A 106 21.32 6.02 -3.85
N ASP A 107 20.57 5.40 -4.74
CA ASP A 107 20.88 5.38 -6.17
C ASP A 107 20.15 6.49 -6.96
N GLY A 108 19.23 7.18 -6.31
CA GLY A 108 18.45 8.30 -6.86
C GLY A 108 17.18 7.84 -7.58
N LEU A 109 16.79 6.59 -7.42
CA LEU A 109 15.59 6.00 -8.00
C LEU A 109 14.74 5.36 -6.90
N ILE A 110 13.52 5.00 -7.22
CA ILE A 110 12.65 4.09 -6.48
C ILE A 110 12.51 2.85 -7.36
N ASN A 111 13.02 1.72 -6.90
CA ASN A 111 13.23 0.54 -7.72
C ASN A 111 12.09 -0.48 -7.62
N ASP A 112 11.53 -0.61 -6.42
CA ASP A 112 10.50 -1.58 -6.06
C ASP A 112 9.72 -1.10 -4.82
N MET A 113 8.74 -1.89 -4.40
CA MET A 113 7.88 -1.53 -3.27
C MET A 113 8.61 -1.47 -1.93
N SER A 114 9.84 -2.00 -1.80
CA SER A 114 10.63 -1.86 -0.58
C SER A 114 11.09 -0.42 -0.29
N GLU A 115 11.05 0.46 -1.28
CA GLU A 115 11.37 1.89 -1.17
C GLU A 115 10.12 2.78 -1.13
N VAL A 116 8.93 2.19 -1.25
CA VAL A 116 7.62 2.83 -1.05
C VAL A 116 7.14 2.53 0.37
N PHE A 117 6.56 3.51 1.06
CA PHE A 117 5.91 3.23 2.36
C PHE A 117 4.69 2.34 2.14
N SER A 118 4.90 1.05 2.34
CA SER A 118 3.98 -0.08 2.16
C SER A 118 4.28 -1.15 3.21
N GLU A 119 3.63 -2.29 3.14
CA GLU A 119 3.96 -3.46 3.96
C GLU A 119 5.38 -3.98 3.70
N HIS A 120 5.91 -3.81 2.48
CA HIS A 120 7.25 -4.22 2.07
C HIS A 120 8.36 -3.21 2.40
N PHE A 121 8.01 -2.02 2.90
CA PHE A 121 8.98 -0.96 3.15
C PHE A 121 10.22 -1.44 3.91
N ASN A 122 11.42 -1.11 3.41
CA ASN A 122 12.72 -1.47 3.97
C ASN A 122 12.90 -2.99 4.16
N SER A 123 12.37 -3.79 3.23
CA SER A 123 12.35 -5.27 3.32
C SER A 123 11.76 -5.76 4.65
N GLY A 124 10.92 -4.97 5.26
CA GLY A 124 10.20 -5.27 6.49
C GLY A 124 8.94 -6.11 6.23
N SER A 125 8.26 -6.45 7.31
CA SER A 125 6.93 -7.04 7.29
C SER A 125 6.07 -6.19 8.21
N PHE A 126 5.46 -5.17 7.65
CA PHE A 126 4.54 -4.29 8.35
C PHE A 126 3.11 -4.77 8.13
N ASN A 127 2.17 -4.36 8.98
CA ASN A 127 0.77 -4.73 8.77
C ASN A 127 0.04 -3.74 7.85
N SER A 128 0.69 -2.63 7.52
CA SER A 128 0.17 -1.62 6.59
C SER A 128 1.23 -0.55 6.30
N SER A 129 1.01 0.26 5.28
CA SER A 129 1.82 1.44 4.97
C SER A 129 1.84 2.47 6.12
N LEU A 130 0.75 2.62 6.86
CA LEU A 130 0.73 3.46 8.06
C LEU A 130 1.61 2.88 9.17
N ASP A 131 1.68 1.56 9.32
CA ASP A 131 2.57 0.90 10.28
C ASP A 131 4.04 1.08 9.87
N SER A 132 4.33 0.99 8.57
CA SER A 132 5.68 1.29 8.05
C SER A 132 6.06 2.75 8.28
N LEU A 133 5.16 3.69 8.02
CA LEU A 133 5.38 5.12 8.28
C LEU A 133 5.59 5.40 9.77
N ASN A 134 4.83 4.74 10.66
CA ASN A 134 4.99 4.85 12.11
C ASN A 134 6.39 4.39 12.58
N SER A 135 7.07 3.54 11.82
CA SER A 135 8.42 3.05 12.18
C SER A 135 9.47 4.16 12.18
N ILE A 136 9.23 5.27 11.51
CA ILE A 136 10.12 6.43 11.44
C ILE A 136 9.71 7.59 12.37
N ASP A 137 8.59 7.46 13.12
CA ASP A 137 8.23 8.39 14.20
C ASP A 137 9.18 8.19 15.39
N SER A 138 10.29 8.91 15.38
CA SER A 138 11.38 8.74 16.33
C SER A 138 11.09 9.30 17.72
N ASN A 139 10.16 10.26 17.80
CA ASN A 139 9.77 10.94 19.03
C ASN A 139 8.44 10.43 19.63
N ASN A 140 7.69 9.58 18.89
CA ASN A 140 6.41 8.97 19.26
C ASN A 140 5.34 10.03 19.59
N ASP A 141 5.18 11.03 18.73
CA ASP A 141 4.16 12.07 18.88
C ASP A 141 2.99 11.92 17.88
N ASP A 142 2.93 10.79 17.15
CA ASP A 142 1.95 10.46 16.12
C ASP A 142 1.98 11.43 14.90
N LEU A 143 3.12 12.10 14.68
CA LEU A 143 3.35 12.98 13.53
C LEU A 143 4.72 12.67 12.90
N ILE A 144 4.78 12.63 11.60
CA ILE A 144 6.05 12.64 10.86
C ILE A 144 6.35 14.07 10.45
N ASN A 145 7.43 14.65 10.99
CA ASN A 145 7.82 16.03 10.76
C ASN A 145 9.33 16.24 11.00
N TYR A 146 9.80 17.49 10.91
CA TYR A 146 11.23 17.84 11.06
C TYR A 146 11.86 17.43 12.41
N GLN A 147 11.10 16.97 13.39
CA GLN A 147 11.61 16.49 14.67
C GLN A 147 12.01 15.01 14.61
N ASP A 148 11.64 14.31 13.53
CA ASP A 148 11.99 12.92 13.30
C ASP A 148 13.30 12.79 12.54
N GLU A 149 14.11 11.80 12.92
CA GLU A 149 15.47 11.64 12.42
C GLU A 149 15.54 11.39 10.90
N LEU A 150 14.51 10.74 10.34
CA LEU A 150 14.47 10.34 8.92
C LEU A 150 13.60 11.26 8.06
N PHE A 151 12.96 12.28 8.62
CA PHE A 151 12.03 13.14 7.90
C PHE A 151 12.62 13.76 6.61
N GLU A 152 13.88 14.19 6.64
CA GLU A 152 14.55 14.79 5.48
C GLU A 152 14.86 13.79 4.36
N GLN A 153 14.73 12.48 4.62
CA GLN A 153 14.93 11.41 3.64
C GLN A 153 13.63 10.95 3.01
N VAL A 154 12.50 11.30 3.60
CA VAL A 154 11.17 11.00 3.04
C VAL A 154 10.91 11.90 1.84
N MET A 155 10.42 11.30 0.77
CA MET A 155 10.14 11.98 -0.50
C MET A 155 8.74 11.67 -0.99
N ILE A 156 8.31 12.45 -1.96
CA ILE A 156 7.15 12.18 -2.80
C ILE A 156 7.65 11.84 -4.20
N TRP A 157 7.12 10.75 -4.74
CA TRP A 157 7.29 10.39 -6.14
C TRP A 157 6.00 10.69 -6.89
N GLN A 158 6.06 11.68 -7.80
CA GLN A 158 5.01 11.94 -8.79
C GLN A 158 5.44 11.34 -10.11
N ASP A 159 4.85 10.22 -10.49
CA ASP A 159 5.09 9.59 -11.79
C ASP A 159 4.35 10.36 -12.88
N LEU A 160 5.01 11.39 -13.42
CA LEU A 160 4.40 12.36 -14.33
C LEU A 160 4.03 11.80 -15.70
N ASN A 161 4.61 10.66 -16.06
CA ASN A 161 4.39 10.01 -17.35
C ASN A 161 3.72 8.63 -17.21
N THR A 162 3.45 8.20 -15.98
CA THR A 162 2.77 6.94 -15.64
C THR A 162 3.46 5.70 -16.22
N ASP A 163 4.80 5.68 -16.17
CA ASP A 163 5.57 4.55 -16.69
C ASP A 163 6.10 3.59 -15.60
N GLY A 164 5.84 3.90 -14.31
CA GLY A 164 6.32 3.10 -13.18
C GLY A 164 7.83 3.20 -12.94
N ILE A 165 8.51 4.15 -13.57
CA ILE A 165 9.96 4.33 -13.46
C ILE A 165 10.25 5.70 -12.88
N SER A 166 10.75 5.76 -11.66
CA SER A 166 11.13 7.03 -11.05
C SER A 166 12.28 7.67 -11.83
N SER A 167 12.07 8.86 -12.33
CA SER A 167 13.03 9.58 -13.14
C SER A 167 13.40 10.94 -12.55
N SER A 168 14.43 11.56 -13.12
CA SER A 168 14.89 12.87 -12.64
C SER A 168 13.80 13.93 -12.80
N GLY A 169 13.36 14.51 -11.69
CA GLY A 169 12.34 15.54 -11.62
C GLY A 169 10.97 15.02 -11.15
N GLU A 170 10.84 13.74 -10.89
CA GLU A 170 9.64 13.11 -10.32
C GLU A 170 9.76 12.87 -8.82
N LEU A 171 10.98 12.82 -8.30
CA LEU A 171 11.25 12.73 -6.87
C LEU A 171 11.45 14.12 -6.26
N SER A 172 10.69 14.42 -5.23
CA SER A 172 10.76 15.69 -4.50
C SER A 172 10.76 15.45 -2.99
N THR A 173 11.50 16.25 -2.25
CA THR A 173 11.40 16.23 -0.79
C THR A 173 10.03 16.71 -0.33
N LEU A 174 9.62 16.32 0.89
CA LEU A 174 8.36 16.80 1.48
C LEU A 174 8.28 18.33 1.52
N TYR A 175 9.42 18.98 1.76
CA TYR A 175 9.50 20.44 1.78
C TYR A 175 9.25 21.06 0.38
N GLU A 176 9.77 20.46 -0.69
CA GLU A 176 9.60 20.96 -2.06
C GLU A 176 8.18 20.89 -2.54
N VAL A 177 7.43 19.84 -2.15
CA VAL A 177 6.00 19.72 -2.42
C VAL A 177 5.12 20.44 -1.39
N GLY A 178 5.75 21.07 -0.39
CA GLY A 178 5.05 21.89 0.59
C GLY A 178 4.37 21.12 1.72
N ILE A 179 4.83 19.94 2.07
CA ILE A 179 4.36 19.16 3.23
C ILE A 179 5.17 19.54 4.46
N GLU A 180 4.50 19.99 5.53
CA GLU A 180 5.09 20.34 6.82
C GLU A 180 5.09 19.15 7.79
N SER A 181 3.99 18.41 7.86
CA SER A 181 3.86 17.23 8.71
C SER A 181 2.78 16.27 8.22
N ILE A 182 2.96 14.98 8.49
CA ILE A 182 2.01 13.92 8.15
C ILE A 182 1.46 13.33 9.45
N SER A 183 0.14 13.21 9.58
CA SER A 183 -0.50 12.58 10.75
C SER A 183 -0.50 11.06 10.59
N LEU A 184 -0.10 10.34 11.63
CA LEU A 184 -0.23 8.87 11.70
C LEU A 184 -1.64 8.42 12.07
N ILE A 185 -2.54 9.37 12.39
CA ILE A 185 -3.93 9.08 12.70
C ILE A 185 -4.74 9.11 11.40
N ALA A 186 -5.30 7.96 11.03
CA ALA A 186 -6.13 7.82 9.85
C ALA A 186 -7.49 7.21 10.20
N GLU A 187 -8.50 7.50 9.39
CA GLU A 187 -9.82 6.90 9.44
C GLU A 187 -9.85 5.66 8.56
N ILE A 188 -10.19 4.52 9.14
CA ILE A 188 -10.38 3.28 8.39
C ILE A 188 -11.66 3.41 7.57
N MET A 189 -11.58 3.07 6.30
CA MET A 189 -12.70 3.10 5.38
C MET A 189 -12.63 1.88 4.45
N GLU A 190 -13.62 1.74 3.59
CA GLU A 190 -13.64 0.75 2.52
C GLU A 190 -14.33 1.42 1.34
N ASP A 191 -13.55 1.78 0.34
CA ASP A 191 -14.01 2.40 -0.91
C ASP A 191 -13.25 1.78 -2.08
N GLU A 192 -13.76 1.93 -3.29
CA GLU A 192 -13.16 1.38 -4.51
C GLU A 192 -12.99 2.50 -5.54
N MET A 193 -11.79 2.59 -6.14
CA MET A 193 -11.50 3.52 -7.21
C MET A 193 -10.69 2.82 -8.31
N GLU A 194 -11.24 2.76 -9.52
CA GLU A 194 -10.62 2.15 -10.71
C GLU A 194 -10.12 0.70 -10.49
N GLY A 195 -10.80 -0.06 -9.61
CA GLY A 195 -10.45 -1.44 -9.25
C GLY A 195 -9.49 -1.57 -8.07
N ASN A 196 -8.95 -0.46 -7.56
CA ASN A 196 -8.12 -0.43 -6.37
C ASN A 196 -8.98 -0.20 -5.12
N THR A 197 -8.60 -0.76 -3.98
CA THR A 197 -9.31 -0.58 -2.72
C THR A 197 -8.66 0.54 -1.90
N ILE A 198 -9.45 1.51 -1.43
CA ILE A 198 -9.01 2.52 -0.46
C ILE A 198 -9.45 2.04 0.92
N ASN A 199 -8.51 1.74 1.81
CA ASN A 199 -8.79 1.16 3.12
C ASN A 199 -8.55 2.11 4.30
N ALA A 200 -7.86 3.24 4.08
CA ALA A 200 -7.74 4.29 5.08
C ALA A 200 -7.57 5.67 4.43
N LYS A 201 -7.96 6.70 5.17
CA LYS A 201 -7.81 8.09 4.81
C LYS A 201 -7.18 8.86 5.97
N GLY A 202 -6.07 9.50 5.70
CA GLY A 202 -5.35 10.32 6.65
C GLY A 202 -5.26 11.79 6.22
N SER A 203 -4.46 12.55 6.95
CA SER A 203 -4.26 13.95 6.66
C SER A 203 -2.81 14.39 6.87
N TYR A 204 -2.41 15.39 6.12
CA TYR A 204 -1.15 16.09 6.31
C TYR A 204 -1.36 17.60 6.39
N LEU A 205 -0.42 18.32 6.99
CA LEU A 205 -0.42 19.77 7.06
C LEU A 205 0.54 20.32 6.00
N ASP A 206 0.05 21.23 5.16
CA ASP A 206 0.91 21.94 4.23
C ASP A 206 1.63 23.12 4.91
N ILE A 207 2.68 23.64 4.28
CA ILE A 207 3.49 24.78 4.79
C ILE A 207 2.71 26.09 4.95
N ASN A 208 1.47 26.17 4.47
CA ASN A 208 0.56 27.30 4.65
C ASN A 208 -0.39 27.09 5.83
N GLY A 209 -0.28 25.96 6.53
CA GLY A 209 -1.15 25.58 7.63
C GLY A 209 -2.52 25.07 7.19
N VAL A 210 -2.65 24.57 5.95
CA VAL A 210 -3.87 23.95 5.44
C VAL A 210 -3.76 22.43 5.61
N THR A 211 -4.80 21.82 6.16
CA THR A 211 -4.91 20.37 6.24
C THR A 211 -5.36 19.83 4.89
N ARG A 212 -4.62 18.87 4.37
CA ARG A 212 -4.88 18.15 3.12
C ARG A 212 -4.99 16.66 3.39
N GLU A 213 -5.33 15.88 2.36
CA GLU A 213 -5.65 14.47 2.47
C GLU A 213 -4.59 13.58 1.83
N PHE A 214 -4.43 12.38 2.39
CA PHE A 214 -3.81 11.25 1.74
C PHE A 214 -4.67 10.01 1.98
N VAL A 215 -4.49 9.00 1.16
CA VAL A 215 -5.14 7.70 1.33
C VAL A 215 -4.09 6.59 1.40
N GLN A 216 -4.46 5.50 2.03
CA GLN A 216 -3.85 4.18 1.88
C GLN A 216 -4.71 3.42 0.88
N ALA A 217 -4.11 2.99 -0.20
CA ALA A 217 -4.82 2.24 -1.23
C ALA A 217 -4.12 0.90 -1.48
N ILE A 218 -4.89 -0.17 -1.60
CA ILE A 218 -4.39 -1.46 -2.08
C ILE A 218 -4.51 -1.45 -3.59
N PHE A 219 -3.39 -1.49 -4.27
CA PHE A 219 -3.37 -1.58 -5.73
C PHE A 219 -3.68 -3.02 -6.18
N THR A 220 -4.57 -3.14 -7.14
CA THR A 220 -4.76 -4.42 -7.84
C THR A 220 -3.55 -4.67 -8.75
N SER A 221 -2.99 -5.87 -8.70
CA SER A 221 -1.90 -6.29 -9.58
C SER A 221 -2.26 -7.54 -10.38
N ASP A 222 -1.62 -7.71 -11.52
CA ASP A 222 -1.75 -8.87 -12.39
C ASP A 222 -0.33 -9.32 -12.80
N ASP A 223 0.03 -10.57 -12.51
CA ASP A 223 1.26 -11.19 -13.00
C ASP A 223 1.31 -11.20 -14.53
N LEU A 224 2.44 -10.83 -15.10
CA LEU A 224 2.64 -10.87 -16.55
C LEU A 224 2.45 -12.29 -17.12
N ASP A 225 2.78 -13.32 -16.36
CA ASP A 225 2.64 -14.73 -16.77
C ASP A 225 1.16 -15.18 -16.86
N ASN A 226 0.25 -14.51 -16.16
CA ASN A 226 -1.18 -14.77 -16.15
C ASN A 226 -1.95 -14.09 -17.29
N ILE A 227 -1.30 -13.14 -17.99
CA ILE A 227 -1.91 -12.47 -19.14
C ILE A 227 -1.89 -13.44 -20.32
N GLN A 228 -3.02 -14.11 -20.56
CA GLN A 228 -3.20 -14.92 -21.78
C GLN A 228 -2.94 -14.04 -22.99
N GLU A 229 -2.02 -14.50 -23.85
CA GLU A 229 -1.53 -13.87 -25.07
C GLU A 229 -2.66 -13.14 -25.84
N ASP A 230 -2.88 -11.87 -25.54
CA ASP A 230 -3.37 -10.95 -26.54
C ASP A 230 -2.09 -10.44 -27.26
N ASP A 231 -1.82 -10.98 -28.45
CA ASP A 231 -0.63 -10.72 -29.27
C ASP A 231 -0.36 -9.22 -29.57
N SER A 232 -1.17 -8.32 -29.03
CA SER A 232 -1.04 -6.86 -29.24
C SER A 232 -0.06 -6.18 -28.27
N PHE A 233 0.34 -6.84 -27.17
CA PHE A 233 1.16 -6.22 -26.13
C PHE A 233 2.62 -6.01 -26.56
N PHE A 234 3.17 -6.90 -27.40
CA PHE A 234 4.59 -6.88 -27.76
C PHE A 234 4.91 -6.16 -29.09
N GLU A 235 3.91 -5.73 -29.86
CA GLU A 235 4.17 -5.07 -31.16
C GLU A 235 4.52 -3.58 -31.06
N ASP A 236 4.22 -2.90 -29.94
CA ASP A 236 4.45 -1.44 -29.78
C ASP A 236 5.80 -1.08 -29.14
N GLN A 237 6.62 -2.06 -28.72
CA GLN A 237 7.90 -1.82 -28.03
C GLN A 237 9.15 -2.11 -28.90
N LEU A 238 8.99 -2.27 -30.24
CA LEU A 238 10.14 -2.49 -31.17
C LEU A 238 10.43 -1.29 -32.07
#